data_9a980d7343ccfa2f7f1545895e4db721
#
_entry.id   9a980d7343ccfa2f7f1545895e4db721
#
_cell.length_a   1.000
_cell.length_b   1.000
_cell.length_c   1.000
_cell.angle_alpha   90.00
_cell.angle_beta   90.00
_cell.angle_gamma   90.00
#
_symmetry.space_group_name_H-M   'P 1'
#
loop_
_entity.id
_entity.type
_entity.pdbx_description
1 polymer ?
#
loop_
_entity_poly.entity_id
_entity_poly.type
_entity_poly.pdbx_seq_one_letter_code
_entity_poly.pdbx_strand_id
1 'polypeptide(L)'
;MNNIDHRIHYIMMMDTETANTLTRADGSLDMTSVFVYDIGWQVTDKRGNLYEQKSYIVKEIFFGEEQLMQSAYYAKKIPQYLEEIAEGKRVVASYYDIRKDFLDTMARYETNTVC
;
A
#
# COMPACT_ATOMS: atom_id res chain seq x y z
N MET A 1 19.28 -8.41 12.24
CA MET A 1 19.86 -7.19 12.82
C MET A 1 20.02 -6.13 11.74
N ASN A 2 19.70 -4.93 12.08
CA ASN A 2 19.74 -3.85 11.11
C ASN A 2 21.08 -3.14 11.15
N ASN A 3 21.74 -3.13 10.00
CA ASN A 3 23.01 -2.44 9.84
C ASN A 3 22.73 -1.07 9.20
N ILE A 4 22.01 -0.22 9.94
CA ILE A 4 21.68 1.09 9.47
C ILE A 4 22.90 2.00 9.60
N ASP A 5 23.23 2.67 8.51
CA ASP A 5 24.29 3.67 8.51
C ASP A 5 23.68 5.02 8.86
N HIS A 6 23.96 5.49 10.07
CA HIS A 6 23.39 6.75 10.55
C HIS A 6 23.88 7.99 9.80
N ARG A 7 24.86 7.84 8.90
CA ARG A 7 25.32 8.92 8.03
C ARG A 7 24.40 9.07 6.80
N ILE A 8 23.57 8.06 6.54
CA ILE A 8 22.67 8.05 5.40
C ILE A 8 21.30 8.59 5.84
N HIS A 9 20.77 9.50 5.04
CA HIS A 9 19.41 9.99 5.22
C HIS A 9 18.45 9.11 4.43
N TYR A 10 17.71 8.26 5.13
CA TYR A 10 16.73 7.36 4.52
C TYR A 10 15.42 8.08 4.30
N ILE A 11 14.82 7.81 3.16
CA ILE A 11 13.53 8.36 2.75
C ILE A 11 12.57 7.21 2.50
N MET A 12 11.40 7.27 3.12
CA MET A 12 10.36 6.27 2.91
C MET A 12 9.29 6.88 2.00
N MET A 13 9.05 6.23 0.87
CA MET A 13 8.06 6.65 -0.12
C MET A 13 6.94 5.63 -0.15
N MET A 14 5.70 6.10 -0.02
CA MET A 14 4.53 5.25 0.02
C MET A 14 3.62 5.55 -1.16
N ASP A 15 3.02 4.51 -1.74
CA ASP A 15 2.04 4.62 -2.79
C ASP A 15 0.84 3.75 -2.46
N THR A 16 -0.36 4.24 -2.74
CA THR A 16 -1.60 3.52 -2.46
C THR A 16 -2.54 3.58 -3.65
N GLU A 17 -3.35 2.53 -3.79
CA GLU A 17 -4.51 2.52 -4.68
C GLU A 17 -5.77 2.38 -3.83
N THR A 18 -6.80 3.10 -4.21
CA THR A 18 -8.03 3.17 -3.43
C THR A 18 -9.24 2.79 -4.25
N ALA A 19 -10.25 2.25 -3.58
CA ALA A 19 -11.56 2.01 -4.15
C ALA A 19 -12.55 2.96 -3.49
N ASN A 20 -13.19 3.78 -4.30
CA ASN A 20 -14.26 4.64 -3.85
C ASN A 20 -15.18 4.91 -5.05
N THR A 21 -16.29 4.18 -5.06
CA THR A 21 -17.26 4.30 -6.16
C THR A 21 -18.63 4.74 -5.66
N LEU A 22 -18.71 5.07 -4.38
CA LEU A 22 -19.96 5.55 -3.80
C LEU A 22 -20.24 6.96 -4.31
N THR A 23 -21.48 7.19 -4.76
CA THR A 23 -21.92 8.50 -5.20
C THR A 23 -23.00 9.02 -4.26
N ARG A 24 -22.99 10.34 -4.05
CA ARG A 24 -24.03 11.01 -3.30
C ARG A 24 -25.28 11.20 -4.18
N ALA A 25 -26.37 11.60 -3.55
CA ALA A 25 -27.64 11.83 -4.26
C ALA A 25 -27.51 12.87 -5.39
N ASP A 26 -26.56 13.79 -5.28
CA ASP A 26 -26.33 14.83 -6.28
C ASP A 26 -25.39 14.38 -7.42
N GLY A 27 -24.93 13.10 -7.39
CA GLY A 27 -24.04 12.56 -8.41
C GLY A 27 -22.56 12.76 -8.12
N SER A 28 -22.18 13.48 -7.07
CA SER A 28 -20.79 13.65 -6.70
C SER A 28 -20.26 12.40 -5.99
N LEU A 29 -18.92 12.22 -6.01
CA LEU A 29 -18.29 11.10 -5.32
C LEU A 29 -18.27 11.35 -3.80
N ASP A 30 -18.57 10.28 -3.04
CA ASP A 30 -18.45 10.32 -1.59
C ASP A 30 -17.01 9.98 -1.19
N MET A 31 -16.21 11.01 -0.97
CA MET A 31 -14.79 10.87 -0.61
C MET A 31 -14.58 10.51 0.85
N THR A 32 -15.65 10.40 1.65
CA THR A 32 -15.55 10.00 3.05
C THR A 32 -15.43 8.48 3.21
N SER A 33 -15.68 7.71 2.15
CA SER A 33 -15.67 6.25 2.17
C SER A 33 -14.58 5.69 1.25
N VAL A 34 -13.36 6.20 1.39
CA VAL A 34 -12.23 5.76 0.59
C VAL A 34 -11.55 4.57 1.27
N PHE A 35 -11.38 3.48 0.54
CA PHE A 35 -10.76 2.26 1.04
C PHE A 35 -9.48 1.96 0.28
N VAL A 36 -8.38 1.79 1.00
CA VAL A 36 -7.09 1.41 0.43
C VAL A 36 -7.05 -0.10 0.26
N TYR A 37 -6.84 -0.58 -0.96
CA TYR A 37 -6.73 -2.02 -1.22
C TYR A 37 -5.32 -2.44 -1.65
N ASP A 38 -4.49 -1.50 -2.07
CA ASP A 38 -3.12 -1.75 -2.52
C ASP A 38 -2.23 -0.71 -1.87
N ILE A 39 -1.19 -1.15 -1.17
CA ILE A 39 -0.26 -0.26 -0.51
C ILE A 39 1.16 -0.80 -0.68
N GLY A 40 2.06 0.07 -1.09
CA GLY A 40 3.46 -0.27 -1.22
C GLY A 40 4.34 0.84 -0.67
N TRP A 41 5.56 0.50 -0.34
CA TRP A 41 6.55 1.50 0.06
C TRP A 41 7.94 1.08 -0.35
N GLN A 42 8.80 2.08 -0.44
CA GLN A 42 10.22 1.92 -0.71
C GLN A 42 11.00 2.74 0.30
N VAL A 43 12.16 2.22 0.69
CA VAL A 43 13.13 2.97 1.48
C VAL A 43 14.32 3.23 0.58
N THR A 44 14.63 4.50 0.36
CA THR A 44 15.73 4.93 -0.50
C THR A 44 16.60 5.94 0.24
N ASP A 45 17.70 6.35 -0.37
CA ASP A 45 18.47 7.48 0.09
C ASP A 45 18.31 8.66 -0.89
N LYS A 46 19.01 9.75 -0.65
CA LYS A 46 18.95 10.94 -1.51
C LYS A 46 19.49 10.72 -2.92
N ARG A 47 20.24 9.63 -3.12
CA ARG A 47 20.80 9.27 -4.43
C ARG A 47 19.93 8.30 -5.19
N GLY A 48 18.82 7.84 -4.58
CA GLY A 48 17.90 6.90 -5.19
C GLY A 48 18.28 5.44 -5.01
N ASN A 49 19.24 5.12 -4.14
CA ASN A 49 19.56 3.73 -3.85
C ASN A 49 18.42 3.09 -3.08
N LEU A 50 17.99 1.90 -3.51
CA LEU A 50 16.89 1.18 -2.90
C LEU A 50 17.43 0.24 -1.82
N TYR A 51 16.88 0.35 -0.61
CA TYR A 51 17.26 -0.49 0.54
C TYR A 51 16.20 -1.52 0.88
N GLU A 52 14.93 -1.17 0.73
CA GLU A 52 13.83 -2.06 1.04
C GLU A 52 12.61 -1.66 0.22
N GLN A 53 11.83 -2.66 -0.19
CA GLN A 53 10.61 -2.46 -0.93
C GLN A 53 9.57 -3.50 -0.52
N LYS A 54 8.36 -3.05 -0.27
CA LYS A 54 7.23 -3.90 0.09
C LYS A 54 6.04 -3.56 -0.78
N SER A 55 5.21 -4.55 -1.09
CA SER A 55 3.97 -4.37 -1.83
C SER A 55 2.91 -5.30 -1.27
N TYR A 56 1.86 -4.72 -0.72
CA TYR A 56 0.81 -5.44 -0.03
C TYR A 56 -0.55 -5.21 -0.65
N ILE A 57 -1.38 -6.24 -0.60
CA ILE A 57 -2.80 -6.15 -0.88
C ILE A 57 -3.53 -6.24 0.46
N VAL A 58 -4.40 -5.29 0.73
CA VAL A 58 -5.16 -5.24 1.99
C VAL A 58 -6.29 -6.26 1.92
N LYS A 59 -6.15 -7.32 2.69
CA LYS A 59 -7.07 -8.48 2.65
C LYS A 59 -8.52 -8.07 2.88
N GLU A 60 -8.77 -7.24 3.88
CA GLU A 60 -10.13 -6.86 4.27
C GLU A 60 -10.87 -6.10 3.17
N ILE A 61 -10.13 -5.38 2.32
CA ILE A 61 -10.72 -4.59 1.25
C ILE A 61 -10.77 -5.38 -0.05
N PHE A 62 -9.64 -5.95 -0.48
CA PHE A 62 -9.57 -6.64 -1.77
C PHE A 62 -10.46 -7.88 -1.82
N PHE A 63 -10.47 -8.66 -0.74
CA PHE A 63 -11.28 -9.89 -0.65
C PHE A 63 -12.54 -9.74 0.18
N GLY A 64 -12.59 -8.76 1.11
CA GLY A 64 -13.73 -8.54 1.98
C GLY A 64 -14.78 -7.60 1.44
N GLU A 65 -14.40 -6.70 0.52
CA GLU A 65 -15.30 -5.70 -0.07
C GLU A 65 -15.46 -5.97 -1.57
N GLU A 66 -15.97 -7.14 -1.91
CA GLU A 66 -16.01 -7.61 -3.28
C GLU A 66 -16.80 -6.69 -4.22
N GLN A 67 -17.98 -6.22 -3.79
CA GLN A 67 -18.78 -5.32 -4.62
C GLN A 67 -18.07 -4.01 -4.88
N LEU A 68 -17.42 -3.48 -3.87
CA LEU A 68 -16.67 -2.23 -3.98
C LEU A 68 -15.50 -2.42 -4.96
N MET A 69 -14.77 -3.52 -4.86
CA MET A 69 -13.64 -3.81 -5.74
C MET A 69 -14.08 -3.98 -7.19
N GLN A 70 -15.24 -4.64 -7.42
CA GLN A 70 -15.75 -4.84 -8.78
C GLN A 70 -16.16 -3.52 -9.45
N SER A 71 -16.49 -2.50 -8.67
CA SER A 71 -16.86 -1.19 -9.20
C SER A 71 -15.76 -0.15 -9.12
N ALA A 72 -14.60 -0.49 -8.58
CA ALA A 72 -13.47 0.42 -8.49
C ALA A 72 -12.89 0.72 -9.88
N TYR A 73 -12.22 1.87 -9.99
CA TYR A 73 -11.59 2.29 -11.25
C TYR A 73 -10.66 1.22 -11.82
N TYR A 74 -9.94 0.51 -10.96
CA TYR A 74 -8.99 -0.52 -11.37
C TYR A 74 -9.56 -1.94 -11.33
N ALA A 75 -10.90 -2.08 -11.28
CA ALA A 75 -11.55 -3.39 -11.20
C ALA A 75 -11.13 -4.32 -12.34
N LYS A 76 -11.00 -3.79 -13.54
CA LYS A 76 -10.58 -4.57 -14.71
C LYS A 76 -9.16 -5.14 -14.58
N LYS A 77 -8.36 -4.66 -13.61
CA LYS A 77 -7.01 -5.15 -13.35
C LYS A 77 -6.97 -6.24 -12.30
N ILE A 78 -8.12 -6.60 -11.71
CA ILE A 78 -8.17 -7.64 -10.67
C ILE A 78 -7.52 -8.95 -11.11
N PRO A 79 -7.73 -9.47 -12.33
CA PRO A 79 -7.05 -10.70 -12.75
C PRO A 79 -5.53 -10.58 -12.70
N GLN A 80 -4.97 -9.42 -13.06
CA GLN A 80 -3.54 -9.18 -12.98
C GLN A 80 -3.05 -9.17 -11.54
N TYR A 81 -3.83 -8.57 -10.62
CA TYR A 81 -3.50 -8.61 -9.19
C TYR A 81 -3.45 -10.03 -8.66
N LEU A 82 -4.44 -10.85 -9.03
CA LEU A 82 -4.49 -12.25 -8.58
C LEU A 82 -3.29 -13.03 -9.10
N GLU A 83 -2.87 -12.78 -10.34
CA GLU A 83 -1.68 -13.40 -10.91
C GLU A 83 -0.42 -12.99 -10.15
N GLU A 84 -0.27 -11.71 -9.86
CA GLU A 84 0.90 -11.19 -9.12
C GLU A 84 0.95 -11.72 -7.70
N ILE A 85 -0.21 -11.91 -7.06
CA ILE A 85 -0.29 -12.55 -5.74
C ILE A 85 0.18 -14.00 -5.84
N ALA A 86 -0.29 -14.73 -6.84
CA ALA A 86 0.11 -16.13 -7.04
C ALA A 86 1.60 -16.27 -7.31
N GLU A 87 2.21 -15.30 -7.97
CA GLU A 87 3.64 -15.28 -8.29
C GLU A 87 4.50 -14.76 -7.15
N GLY A 88 3.89 -14.31 -6.05
CA GLY A 88 4.62 -13.77 -4.91
C GLY A 88 5.10 -12.33 -5.07
N LYS A 89 4.71 -11.65 -6.14
CA LYS A 89 5.08 -10.24 -6.36
C LYS A 89 4.34 -9.29 -5.43
N ARG A 90 3.16 -9.70 -4.96
CA ARG A 90 2.35 -8.95 -4.00
C ARG A 90 1.92 -9.89 -2.89
N VAL A 91 1.93 -9.40 -1.67
CA VAL A 91 1.60 -10.19 -0.48
C VAL A 91 0.26 -9.74 0.07
N VAL A 92 -0.66 -10.70 0.25
CA VAL A 92 -1.94 -10.41 0.90
C VAL A 92 -1.74 -10.46 2.41
N ALA A 93 -2.14 -9.41 3.09
CA ALA A 93 -2.04 -9.33 4.54
C ALA A 93 -3.19 -8.49 5.10
N SER A 94 -3.47 -8.67 6.39
CA SER A 94 -4.46 -7.86 7.08
C SER A 94 -3.97 -6.43 7.21
N TYR A 95 -4.89 -5.49 7.34
CA TYR A 95 -4.55 -4.10 7.58
C TYR A 95 -3.66 -3.95 8.83
N TYR A 96 -3.96 -4.72 9.87
CA TYR A 96 -3.17 -4.70 11.11
C TYR A 96 -1.72 -5.09 10.85
N ASP A 97 -1.49 -6.19 10.12
CA ASP A 97 -0.14 -6.68 9.83
C ASP A 97 0.63 -5.72 8.93
N ILE A 98 -0.05 -5.15 7.94
CA ILE A 98 0.56 -4.16 7.04
C ILE A 98 0.98 -2.92 7.82
N ARG A 99 0.09 -2.42 8.68
CA ARG A 99 0.38 -1.25 9.52
C ARG A 99 1.57 -1.51 10.43
N LYS A 100 1.63 -2.70 11.02
CA LYS A 100 2.73 -3.09 11.89
C LYS A 100 4.05 -3.09 11.12
N ASP A 101 4.09 -3.70 9.94
CA ASP A 101 5.29 -3.74 9.11
C ASP A 101 5.71 -2.33 8.69
N PHE A 102 4.75 -1.48 8.32
CA PHE A 102 5.02 -0.09 7.97
C PHE A 102 5.69 0.68 9.11
N LEU A 103 5.13 0.57 10.32
CA LEU A 103 5.67 1.25 11.49
C LEU A 103 7.03 0.68 11.90
N ASP A 104 7.21 -0.65 11.81
CA ASP A 104 8.49 -1.29 12.08
C ASP A 104 9.56 -0.83 11.10
N THR A 105 9.19 -0.65 9.83
CA THR A 105 10.10 -0.15 8.80
C THR A 105 10.51 1.28 9.09
N MET A 106 9.57 2.14 9.45
CA MET A 106 9.88 3.52 9.84
C MET A 106 10.86 3.56 11.01
N ALA A 107 10.61 2.75 12.03
CA ALA A 107 11.46 2.69 13.21
C ALA A 107 12.85 2.16 12.88
N ARG A 108 12.92 1.12 12.03
CA ARG A 108 14.18 0.48 11.65
C ARG A 108 15.11 1.43 10.88
N TYR A 109 14.55 2.25 10.00
CA TYR A 109 15.32 3.21 9.22
C TYR A 109 15.32 4.60 9.83
N GLU A 110 14.72 4.76 11.01
CA GLU A 110 14.67 6.05 11.71
C GLU A 110 14.05 7.16 10.87
N THR A 111 13.09 6.80 10.00
CA THR A 111 12.37 7.78 9.20
C THR A 111 11.20 8.34 9.99
N ASN A 112 11.05 9.65 9.98
CA ASN A 112 9.91 10.33 10.59
C ASN A 112 9.09 11.10 9.55
N THR A 113 9.47 11.00 8.29
CA THR A 113 8.78 11.65 7.18
C THR A 113 8.54 10.62 6.09
N VAL A 114 7.31 10.57 5.58
CA VAL A 114 6.91 9.68 4.50
C VAL A 114 6.41 10.53 3.34
N CYS A 115 6.91 10.22 2.17
CA CYS A 115 6.51 10.92 0.94
C CYS A 115 5.53 10.10 0.11
#